data_7399b6d67d0e0aafa6f0e02a4ab6fedc
#
_entry.id   7399b6d67d0e0aafa6f0e02a4ab6fedc
#
_cell.length_a   1.000
_cell.length_b   1.000
_cell.length_c   1.000
_cell.angle_alpha   90.00
_cell.angle_beta   90.00
_cell.angle_gamma   90.00
#
_symmetry.space_group_name_H-M   'P 1'
#
loop_
_entity.id
_entity.type
_entity.pdbx_description
1 polymer ?
#
loop_
_entity_poly.entity_id
_entity_poly.type
_entity_poly.pdbx_seq_one_letter_code
_entity_poly.pdbx_strand_id
1 'polypeptide(L)'
;RNSDRNLLQFSNPSNTKPKINDILIFDANSFNPYGHVAIVSYVTNDEIEIIQQNPGRFGSSRETISLMQVNNQWKLDKASILGWLRKN
;
A
#
# COMPACT_ATOMS: atom_id res chain seq x y z
N ARG A 1 20.56 1.52 5.17
CA ARG A 1 20.19 1.32 6.48
C ARG A 1 19.73 2.54 7.20
N ASN A 2 20.45 3.59 7.06
CA ASN A 2 20.04 4.83 7.69
C ASN A 2 18.73 5.33 7.13
N SER A 3 18.46 5.05 5.89
CA SER A 3 17.20 5.46 5.29
C SER A 3 16.00 4.81 5.96
N ASP A 4 16.20 3.66 6.57
CA ASP A 4 15.10 2.95 7.23
C ASP A 4 14.58 3.72 8.43
N ARG A 5 15.42 4.52 9.05
CA ARG A 5 15.01 5.30 10.20
C ARG A 5 14.03 6.40 9.86
N ASN A 6 13.99 6.75 8.57
CA ASN A 6 13.12 7.82 8.12
C ASN A 6 11.81 7.32 7.57
N LEU A 7 11.55 6.02 7.68
CA LEU A 7 10.31 5.43 7.20
C LEU A 7 9.42 5.10 8.38
N LEU A 8 8.19 5.55 8.30
CA LEU A 8 7.15 5.16 9.25
C LEU A 8 6.44 3.96 8.68
N GLN A 9 6.14 3.01 9.54
CA GLN A 9 5.48 1.76 9.13
C GLN A 9 4.10 1.69 9.74
N PHE A 10 3.13 1.35 8.91
CA PHE A 10 1.74 1.19 9.35
C PHE A 10 1.24 -0.16 8.86
N SER A 11 0.64 -0.93 9.75
CA SER A 11 0.05 -2.21 9.38
C SER A 11 -1.33 -2.00 8.75
N ASN A 12 -1.84 -3.02 8.10
CA ASN A 12 -3.20 -3.02 7.58
C ASN A 12 -4.03 -3.97 8.44
N PRO A 13 -4.94 -3.49 9.30
CA PRO A 13 -5.39 -2.11 9.45
C PRO A 13 -4.48 -1.27 10.36
N SER A 14 -4.71 0.04 10.32
CA SER A 14 -3.92 0.98 11.10
C SER A 14 -4.79 2.15 11.56
N ASN A 15 -4.40 2.77 12.66
CA ASN A 15 -5.05 4.00 13.11
C ASN A 15 -4.75 5.17 12.17
N THR A 16 -3.72 5.03 11.35
CA THR A 16 -3.30 6.09 10.46
C THR A 16 -3.75 5.78 9.05
N LYS A 17 -4.49 6.71 8.46
CA LYS A 17 -5.02 6.56 7.11
C LYS A 17 -3.89 6.60 6.07
N PRO A 18 -3.96 5.79 5.01
CA PRO A 18 -3.00 5.92 3.92
C PRO A 18 -3.05 7.31 3.30
N LYS A 19 -1.93 7.77 2.79
CA LYS A 19 -1.81 9.07 2.14
C LYS A 19 -1.15 8.92 0.78
N ILE A 20 -1.35 9.92 -0.06
CA ILE A 20 -0.66 10.00 -1.34
C ILE A 20 0.84 9.91 -1.10
N ASN A 21 1.52 9.15 -1.94
CA ASN A 21 2.94 8.85 -1.91
C ASN A 21 3.35 7.79 -0.89
N ASP A 22 2.42 7.26 -0.11
CA ASP A 22 2.72 6.10 0.71
C ASP A 22 3.02 4.90 -0.19
N ILE A 23 3.84 4.00 0.32
CA ILE A 23 4.20 2.78 -0.39
C ILE A 23 3.45 1.62 0.23
N LEU A 24 2.61 0.96 -0.56
CA LEU A 24 1.93 -0.24 -0.10
C LEU A 24 2.85 -1.43 -0.22
N ILE A 25 2.81 -2.28 0.78
CA ILE A 25 3.59 -3.52 0.81
C ILE A 25 2.62 -4.68 0.70
N PHE A 26 2.83 -5.51 -0.32
CA PHE A 26 2.01 -6.68 -0.55
C PHE A 26 2.75 -7.94 -0.12
N ASP A 27 1.99 -8.89 0.39
CA ASP A 27 2.55 -10.16 0.81
C ASP A 27 3.05 -10.96 -0.39
N ALA A 28 4.06 -11.77 -0.15
CA ALA A 28 4.56 -12.70 -1.16
C ALA A 28 3.54 -13.80 -1.42
N ASN A 29 3.57 -14.35 -2.62
CA ASN A 29 2.68 -15.46 -2.97
C ASN A 29 3.39 -16.36 -3.99
N SER A 30 2.68 -17.38 -4.46
CA SER A 30 3.28 -18.34 -5.38
C SER A 30 3.67 -17.72 -6.73
N PHE A 31 3.00 -16.63 -7.12
CA PHE A 31 3.30 -15.96 -8.38
C PHE A 31 4.37 -14.90 -8.21
N ASN A 32 4.51 -14.38 -7.00
CA ASN A 32 5.46 -13.32 -6.70
C ASN A 32 6.09 -13.59 -5.34
N PRO A 33 7.07 -14.49 -5.28
CA PRO A 33 7.62 -14.91 -3.99
C PRO A 33 8.40 -13.82 -3.26
N TYR A 34 8.74 -12.72 -3.94
CA TYR A 34 9.47 -11.63 -3.31
C TYR A 34 8.54 -10.53 -2.80
N GLY A 35 7.21 -10.72 -2.96
CA GLY A 35 6.27 -9.69 -2.60
C GLY A 35 6.14 -8.65 -3.68
N HIS A 36 5.49 -7.54 -3.34
CA HIS A 36 5.16 -6.51 -4.32
C HIS A 36 4.97 -5.18 -3.60
N VAL A 37 5.28 -4.09 -4.27
CA VAL A 37 5.05 -2.76 -3.74
C VAL A 37 4.33 -1.91 -4.77
N ALA A 38 3.59 -0.91 -4.29
CA ALA A 38 2.90 0.03 -5.15
C ALA A 38 2.87 1.39 -4.46
N ILE A 39 2.63 2.43 -5.22
CA ILE A 39 2.61 3.79 -4.68
C ILE A 39 1.17 4.28 -4.68
N VAL A 40 0.75 4.87 -3.57
CA VAL A 40 -0.58 5.46 -3.44
C VAL A 40 -0.58 6.78 -4.21
N SER A 41 -1.45 6.86 -5.22
CA SER A 41 -1.54 8.04 -6.08
C SER A 41 -2.73 8.92 -5.75
N TYR A 42 -3.74 8.39 -5.06
CA TYR A 42 -4.95 9.16 -4.75
C TYR A 42 -5.65 8.51 -3.56
N VAL A 43 -6.30 9.34 -2.74
CA VAL A 43 -6.97 8.85 -1.54
C VAL A 43 -8.27 9.62 -1.36
N THR A 44 -9.34 8.86 -1.11
CA THR A 44 -10.61 9.43 -0.63
C THR A 44 -10.95 8.76 0.70
N ASN A 45 -12.14 9.02 1.23
CA ASN A 45 -12.57 8.32 2.43
C ASN A 45 -13.01 6.89 2.16
N ASP A 46 -13.24 6.53 0.90
CA ASP A 46 -13.82 5.25 0.54
C ASP A 46 -12.88 4.36 -0.27
N GLU A 47 -11.81 4.92 -0.80
CA GLU A 47 -10.94 4.15 -1.67
C GLU A 47 -9.60 4.85 -1.85
N ILE A 48 -8.63 4.09 -2.31
CA ILE A 48 -7.36 4.65 -2.77
C ILE A 48 -7.10 4.16 -4.18
N GLU A 49 -6.30 4.91 -4.91
CA GLU A 49 -5.76 4.46 -6.18
C GLU A 49 -4.27 4.22 -6.00
N ILE A 50 -3.77 3.14 -6.56
CA ILE A 50 -2.35 2.85 -6.53
C ILE A 50 -1.81 2.71 -7.93
N ILE A 51 -0.51 2.94 -8.07
CA ILE A 51 0.21 2.74 -9.32
C ILE A 51 1.22 1.64 -9.08
N GLN A 52 1.17 0.61 -9.92
CA GLN A 52 2.03 -0.54 -9.83
C GLN A 52 2.94 -0.60 -11.04
N GLN A 53 4.21 -0.90 -10.82
CA GLN A 53 5.15 -1.17 -11.88
C GLN A 53 5.05 -2.65 -12.23
N ASN A 54 4.88 -2.96 -13.51
CA ASN A 54 4.77 -4.34 -13.96
C ASN A 54 6.10 -4.81 -14.53
N PRO A 55 6.88 -5.63 -13.81
CA PRO A 55 8.16 -6.11 -14.32
C PRO A 55 7.97 -6.88 -15.62
N GLY A 56 8.85 -6.66 -16.57
CA GLY A 56 8.78 -7.34 -17.84
C GLY A 56 7.69 -6.87 -18.76
N ARG A 57 7.01 -5.79 -18.40
CA ARG A 57 5.96 -5.21 -19.22
C ARG A 57 6.19 -3.73 -19.38
N PHE A 58 5.48 -3.16 -20.33
CA PHE A 58 5.55 -1.73 -20.55
C PHE A 58 4.68 -1.01 -19.55
N GLY A 59 5.22 0.08 -19.01
CA GLY A 59 4.46 1.00 -18.23
C GLY A 59 4.04 0.46 -16.88
N SER A 60 3.04 1.10 -16.37
CA SER A 60 2.50 0.80 -15.05
C SER A 60 1.01 0.54 -15.18
N SER A 61 0.43 -0.02 -14.14
CA SER A 61 -1.01 -0.19 -14.08
C SER A 61 -1.55 0.54 -12.87
N ARG A 62 -2.84 0.89 -12.93
CA ARG A 62 -3.54 1.52 -11.83
C ARG A 62 -4.59 0.57 -11.30
N GLU A 63 -4.79 0.64 -10.01
CA GLU A 63 -5.79 -0.19 -9.36
C GLU A 63 -6.45 0.63 -8.26
N THR A 64 -7.75 0.45 -8.08
CA THR A 64 -8.50 1.07 -7.00
C THR A 64 -8.78 0.03 -5.94
N ILE A 65 -8.54 0.38 -4.70
CA ILE A 65 -8.73 -0.52 -3.56
C ILE A 65 -9.64 0.17 -2.57
N SER A 66 -10.68 -0.55 -2.13
CA SER A 66 -11.62 0.00 -1.15
C SER A 66 -10.94 0.25 0.18
N LEU A 67 -11.28 1.38 0.78
CA LEU A 67 -10.78 1.79 2.08
C LEU A 67 -11.98 1.87 3.02
N MET A 68 -11.86 1.29 4.19
CA MET A 68 -12.96 1.28 5.15
C MET A 68 -12.44 1.48 6.56
N GLN A 69 -13.34 1.78 7.47
CA GLN A 69 -12.99 1.83 8.87
C GLN A 69 -13.60 0.62 9.58
N VAL A 70 -12.77 -0.06 10.33
CA VAL A 70 -13.17 -1.23 11.12
C VAL A 70 -12.59 -1.06 12.50
N ASN A 71 -13.43 -1.01 13.52
CA ASN A 71 -12.98 -0.85 14.90
C ASN A 71 -12.11 0.40 15.08
N ASN A 72 -12.49 1.49 14.41
CA ASN A 72 -11.77 2.76 14.47
C ASN A 72 -10.41 2.74 13.81
N GLN A 73 -10.16 1.74 12.99
CA GLN A 73 -8.92 1.66 12.23
C GLN A 73 -9.22 1.67 10.73
N TRP A 74 -8.27 2.21 9.97
CA TRP A 74 -8.37 2.25 8.51
C TRP A 74 -7.86 0.93 7.94
N LYS A 75 -8.67 0.33 7.09
CA LYS A 75 -8.36 -0.96 6.50
C LYS A 75 -8.51 -0.89 5.00
N LEU A 76 -7.50 -1.39 4.28
CA LEU A 76 -7.59 -1.59 2.86
C LEU A 76 -8.14 -2.98 2.60
N ASP A 77 -9.17 -3.05 1.76
CA ASP A 77 -9.93 -4.28 1.54
C ASP A 77 -9.26 -5.16 0.50
N LYS A 78 -8.06 -5.60 0.84
CA LYS A 78 -7.32 -6.56 0.02
C LYS A 78 -6.38 -7.30 0.95
N ALA A 79 -6.62 -8.60 1.11
CA ALA A 79 -5.95 -9.39 2.12
C ALA A 79 -4.44 -9.45 1.94
N SER A 80 -3.96 -9.30 0.71
CA SER A 80 -2.53 -9.36 0.44
C SER A 80 -1.77 -8.11 0.87
N ILE A 81 -2.45 -7.02 1.23
CA ILE A 81 -1.77 -5.81 1.68
C ILE A 81 -1.39 -5.94 3.14
N LEU A 82 -0.09 -5.93 3.41
CA LEU A 82 0.43 -6.04 4.77
C LEU A 82 0.39 -4.69 5.49
N GLY A 83 0.57 -3.61 4.77
CA GLY A 83 0.60 -2.28 5.36
C GLY A 83 1.18 -1.28 4.40
N TRP A 84 1.59 -0.13 4.93
CA TRP A 84 2.17 0.91 4.10
C TRP A 84 3.30 1.62 4.83
N LEU A 85 4.19 2.20 4.04
CA LEU A 85 5.33 2.95 4.52
C LEU A 85 5.19 4.41 4.12
N ARG A 86 5.68 5.29 4.97
CA ARG A 86 5.66 6.71 4.72
C ARG A 86 7.01 7.31 5.03
N LYS A 87 7.50 8.13 4.15
CA LYS A 87 8.72 8.84 4.41
C LYS A 87 8.48 9.89 5.49
N ASN A 88 9.33 9.88 6.48
CA ASN A 88 9.21 10.80 7.59
C ASN A 88 9.80 12.15 7.23
#